data_edc9e2aa66531382cae9db3d445076ae
#
_entry.id   edc9e2aa66531382cae9db3d445076ae
#
_cell.length_a   1.000
_cell.length_b   1.000
_cell.length_c   1.000
_cell.angle_alpha   90.00
_cell.angle_beta   90.00
_cell.angle_gamma   90.00
#
_symmetry.space_group_name_H-M   'P 1'
#
loop_
_entity.id
_entity.type
_entity.pdbx_description
1 polymer ?
#
loop_
_entity_poly.entity_id
_entity_poly.type
_entity_poly.pdbx_seq_one_letter_code
_entity_poly.pdbx_strand_id
1 'polypeptide(L)'
;MAKASKSTAKGLDSTFEELLKIDTPTITNVVATYPKNPLCLGLYNPWMENWYTDSSIRCMYPEMGPRIGYAVTCVYGLPDPNFAGRLTFMDVVDALDAMKKPTILVIQQKWPEGMMAKAGLAGEIMVTTMTRVGCVGMISNGPSRDIDAVRRLNFQMLLGGVSAGHGEMAVQAVNVPVSVGGMDIAPGELIHMDENGAVKFPADKAEIVAANAKKMLEGEAEQLARLRTANSAAEIRALSGTYTEKKK
;
A
#
# COMPACT_ATOMS: atom_id res chain seq x y z
N MET A 1 25.78 -10.92 27.02
CA MET A 1 24.88 -11.58 26.07
C MET A 1 23.44 -11.25 26.45
N ALA A 2 22.87 -10.25 25.81
CA ALA A 2 21.51 -9.80 26.11
C ALA A 2 20.51 -10.67 25.32
N LYS A 3 19.55 -11.26 26.01
CA LYS A 3 18.40 -11.97 25.42
C LYS A 3 17.55 -10.95 24.63
N ALA A 4 17.66 -10.95 23.31
CA ALA A 4 16.71 -10.25 22.47
C ALA A 4 15.31 -10.83 22.70
N SER A 5 14.38 -9.99 23.05
CA SER A 5 13.05 -10.38 23.47
C SER A 5 12.25 -10.95 22.30
N LYS A 6 11.86 -12.20 22.41
CA LYS A 6 10.86 -12.86 21.53
C LYS A 6 9.46 -12.21 21.59
N SER A 7 9.26 -11.22 22.48
CA SER A 7 8.01 -10.52 22.71
C SER A 7 7.62 -9.54 21.58
N THR A 8 8.62 -8.87 20.97
CA THR A 8 8.36 -7.89 19.91
C THR A 8 7.87 -8.50 18.59
N ALA A 9 8.40 -9.67 18.21
CA ALA A 9 7.97 -10.35 16.98
C ALA A 9 6.50 -10.84 17.06
N LYS A 10 6.08 -11.37 18.21
CA LYS A 10 4.72 -11.88 18.40
C LYS A 10 3.67 -10.77 18.43
N GLY A 11 4.01 -9.60 18.97
CA GLY A 11 3.13 -8.43 19.00
C GLY A 11 2.94 -7.80 17.61
N LEU A 12 4.00 -7.76 16.78
CA LEU A 12 3.90 -7.25 15.41
C LEU A 12 3.00 -8.13 14.54
N ASP A 13 3.14 -9.45 14.64
CA ASP A 13 2.31 -10.39 13.88
C ASP A 13 0.82 -10.23 14.21
N SER A 14 0.47 -10.08 15.48
CA SER A 14 -0.92 -9.86 15.90
C SER A 14 -1.48 -8.51 15.44
N THR A 15 -0.66 -7.47 15.40
CA THR A 15 -1.05 -6.15 14.88
C THR A 15 -1.32 -6.22 13.37
N PHE A 16 -0.50 -6.94 12.61
CA PHE A 16 -0.72 -7.12 11.19
C PHE A 16 -2.00 -7.94 10.91
N GLU A 17 -2.27 -8.98 11.70
CA GLU A 17 -3.52 -9.73 11.62
C GLU A 17 -4.75 -8.85 11.85
N GLU A 18 -4.69 -7.88 12.78
CA GLU A 18 -5.77 -6.92 12.97
C GLU A 18 -5.88 -5.94 11.79
N LEU A 19 -4.77 -5.40 11.30
CA LEU A 19 -4.75 -4.48 10.16
C LEU A 19 -5.27 -5.13 8.87
N LEU A 20 -5.03 -6.42 8.65
CA LEU A 20 -5.56 -7.16 7.50
C LEU A 20 -7.10 -7.34 7.50
N LYS A 21 -7.79 -7.04 8.61
CA LYS A 21 -9.26 -7.06 8.71
C LYS A 21 -9.89 -5.69 8.42
N ILE A 22 -9.08 -4.68 8.19
CA ILE A 22 -9.47 -3.29 8.04
C ILE A 22 -9.19 -2.86 6.61
N ASP A 23 -10.09 -2.07 6.02
CA ASP A 23 -9.90 -1.52 4.69
C ASP A 23 -8.91 -0.35 4.67
N THR A 24 -8.29 -0.12 3.52
CA THR A 24 -7.33 0.98 3.33
C THR A 24 -7.95 2.36 3.57
N PRO A 25 -9.20 2.68 3.17
CA PRO A 25 -9.86 3.93 3.51
C PRO A 25 -9.95 4.22 5.02
N THR A 26 -10.25 3.22 5.84
CA THR A 26 -10.25 3.39 7.30
C THR A 26 -8.86 3.69 7.83
N ILE A 27 -7.81 3.02 7.31
CA ILE A 27 -6.44 3.34 7.67
C ILE A 27 -6.08 4.77 7.27
N THR A 28 -6.46 5.23 6.06
CA THR A 28 -6.23 6.61 5.64
C THR A 28 -6.90 7.62 6.59
N ASN A 29 -8.11 7.36 7.03
CA ASN A 29 -8.80 8.22 7.99
C ASN A 29 -8.03 8.33 9.32
N VAL A 30 -7.45 7.25 9.80
CA VAL A 30 -6.68 7.24 11.06
C VAL A 30 -5.38 8.00 10.95
N VAL A 31 -4.61 7.84 9.88
CA VAL A 31 -3.30 8.49 9.73
C VAL A 31 -3.37 9.96 9.33
N ALA A 32 -4.50 10.37 8.77
CA ALA A 32 -4.74 11.74 8.31
C ALA A 32 -4.81 12.78 9.47
N THR A 33 -4.74 14.04 9.08
CA THR A 33 -4.96 15.17 9.97
C THR A 33 -6.40 15.67 9.84
N TYR A 34 -7.29 15.16 10.69
CA TYR A 34 -8.67 15.67 10.85
C TYR A 34 -8.86 16.19 12.28
N PRO A 35 -8.71 17.50 12.51
CA PRO A 35 -8.56 18.08 13.86
C PRO A 35 -9.71 17.80 14.83
N LYS A 36 -10.90 17.48 14.31
CA LYS A 36 -12.11 17.23 15.11
C LYS A 36 -12.30 15.74 15.49
N ASN A 37 -11.49 14.83 14.95
CA ASN A 37 -11.60 13.42 15.23
C ASN A 37 -10.42 12.95 16.12
N PRO A 38 -10.67 12.58 17.38
CA PRO A 38 -9.62 12.17 18.32
C PRO A 38 -8.94 10.84 17.96
N LEU A 39 -9.50 10.07 17.02
CA LEU A 39 -8.89 8.83 16.52
C LEU A 39 -7.89 9.08 15.39
N CYS A 40 -7.85 10.28 14.83
CA CYS A 40 -6.87 10.65 13.80
C CYS A 40 -5.53 11.00 14.42
N LEU A 41 -4.46 10.48 13.84
CA LEU A 41 -3.10 10.63 14.36
C LEU A 41 -2.42 11.93 13.92
N GLY A 42 -2.95 12.60 12.89
CA GLY A 42 -2.37 13.84 12.39
C GLY A 42 -1.01 13.68 11.72
N LEU A 43 -0.74 12.50 11.13
CA LEU A 43 0.57 12.24 10.52
C LEU A 43 0.73 12.97 9.19
N TYR A 44 -0.36 13.12 8.42
CA TYR A 44 -0.31 13.66 7.08
C TYR A 44 -1.46 14.64 6.83
N ASN A 45 -1.16 15.72 6.10
CA ASN A 45 -2.20 16.62 5.62
C ASN A 45 -2.89 16.01 4.39
N PRO A 46 -4.23 15.87 4.38
CA PRO A 46 -4.95 15.14 3.33
C PRO A 46 -4.70 15.61 1.89
N TRP A 47 -4.44 16.90 1.68
CA TRP A 47 -4.35 17.47 0.33
C TRP A 47 -2.96 18.01 -0.04
N MET A 48 -2.03 18.05 0.91
CA MET A 48 -0.75 18.74 0.73
C MET A 48 0.45 17.77 0.73
N GLU A 49 0.25 16.52 1.08
CA GLU A 49 1.31 15.52 1.19
C GLU A 49 0.95 14.26 0.42
N ASN A 50 1.95 13.59 -0.10
CA ASN A 50 1.84 12.40 -0.95
C ASN A 50 1.97 11.13 -0.09
N TRP A 51 0.90 10.66 0.51
CA TRP A 51 0.94 9.53 1.47
C TRP A 51 -0.04 8.39 1.15
N TYR A 52 -0.82 8.51 0.08
CA TYR A 52 -1.68 7.46 -0.47
C TYR A 52 -1.68 7.53 -1.99
N THR A 53 -2.03 6.41 -2.64
CA THR A 53 -2.09 6.34 -4.10
C THR A 53 -3.31 7.07 -4.66
N ASP A 54 -3.13 7.71 -5.80
CA ASP A 54 -4.21 8.29 -6.59
C ASP A 54 -4.93 7.24 -7.46
N SER A 55 -5.95 7.67 -8.18
CA SER A 55 -6.78 6.80 -9.02
C SER A 55 -6.08 6.24 -10.26
N SER A 56 -4.83 6.60 -10.54
CA SER A 56 -4.03 6.00 -11.62
C SER A 56 -3.58 4.59 -11.28
N ILE A 57 -3.51 4.25 -9.99
CA ILE A 57 -3.13 2.91 -9.50
C ILE A 57 -4.39 2.08 -9.28
N ARG A 58 -4.40 0.86 -9.81
CA ARG A 58 -5.54 -0.06 -9.72
C ARG A 58 -5.16 -1.40 -9.14
N CYS A 59 -5.99 -1.92 -8.27
CA CYS A 59 -5.87 -3.27 -7.72
C CYS A 59 -6.25 -4.30 -8.78
N MET A 60 -5.38 -5.29 -8.98
CA MET A 60 -5.62 -6.36 -9.96
C MET A 60 -6.46 -7.51 -9.39
N TYR A 61 -6.46 -7.71 -8.07
CA TYR A 61 -7.10 -8.85 -7.41
C TYR A 61 -7.90 -8.41 -6.18
N PRO A 62 -9.05 -7.71 -6.36
CA PRO A 62 -9.89 -7.26 -5.24
C PRO A 62 -10.33 -8.39 -4.31
N GLU A 63 -10.51 -9.58 -4.86
CA GLU A 63 -10.93 -10.79 -4.13
C GLU A 63 -9.92 -11.28 -3.10
N MET A 64 -8.67 -10.85 -3.19
CA MET A 64 -7.62 -11.25 -2.24
C MET A 64 -7.67 -10.48 -0.92
N GLY A 65 -8.43 -9.37 -0.86
CA GLY A 65 -8.49 -8.49 0.31
C GLY A 65 -7.17 -7.76 0.61
N PRO A 66 -7.08 -7.14 1.78
CA PRO A 66 -5.95 -6.30 2.15
C PRO A 66 -4.60 -7.03 2.22
N ARG A 67 -3.54 -6.28 1.99
CA ARG A 67 -2.16 -6.67 2.29
C ARG A 67 -1.47 -5.56 3.09
N ILE A 68 -0.56 -5.98 3.97
CA ILE A 68 0.30 -5.08 4.72
C ILE A 68 1.74 -5.59 4.67
N GLY A 69 2.71 -4.68 4.60
CA GLY A 69 4.12 -5.06 4.62
C GLY A 69 5.07 -3.88 4.65
N TYR A 70 6.31 -4.17 4.97
CA TYR A 70 7.39 -3.18 4.92
C TYR A 70 7.77 -2.89 3.48
N ALA A 71 7.90 -1.61 3.14
CA ALA A 71 8.26 -1.16 1.81
C ALA A 71 9.72 -1.53 1.48
N VAL A 72 9.90 -2.23 0.36
CA VAL A 72 11.17 -2.28 -0.37
C VAL A 72 10.94 -1.54 -1.67
N THR A 73 11.84 -0.65 -2.03
CA THR A 73 11.65 0.27 -3.15
C THR A 73 12.70 0.08 -4.21
N CYS A 74 12.32 0.24 -5.47
CA CYS A 74 13.28 0.23 -6.57
C CYS A 74 12.81 1.13 -7.73
N VAL A 75 13.76 1.47 -8.58
CA VAL A 75 13.53 2.22 -9.81
C VAL A 75 13.92 1.34 -10.99
N TYR A 76 13.00 1.22 -11.95
CA TYR A 76 13.24 0.57 -13.25
C TYR A 76 13.16 1.61 -14.37
N GLY A 77 13.97 1.43 -15.41
CA GLY A 77 13.96 2.23 -16.59
C GLY A 77 14.70 1.57 -17.76
N LEU A 78 15.05 2.35 -18.78
CA LEU A 78 15.86 1.85 -19.88
C LEU A 78 17.27 1.48 -19.41
N PRO A 79 17.89 0.45 -20.02
CA PRO A 79 19.32 0.23 -19.87
C PRO A 79 20.12 1.49 -20.24
N ASP A 80 21.03 1.87 -19.36
CA ASP A 80 21.98 2.96 -19.59
C ASP A 80 23.39 2.37 -19.59
N PRO A 81 24.19 2.53 -20.65
CA PRO A 81 25.55 2.02 -20.72
C PRO A 81 26.44 2.48 -19.55
N ASN A 82 26.17 3.67 -19.00
CA ASN A 82 26.91 4.19 -17.84
C ASN A 82 26.56 3.48 -16.54
N PHE A 83 25.41 2.79 -16.47
CA PHE A 83 24.92 2.04 -15.31
C PHE A 83 24.78 0.54 -15.60
N ALA A 84 25.02 0.10 -16.83
CA ALA A 84 24.84 -1.28 -17.24
C ALA A 84 25.65 -2.26 -16.35
N GLY A 85 24.99 -3.33 -15.89
CA GLY A 85 25.62 -4.40 -15.12
C GLY A 85 25.92 -4.09 -13.66
N ARG A 86 25.50 -2.93 -13.12
CA ARG A 86 25.73 -2.59 -11.70
C ARG A 86 24.63 -3.11 -10.77
N LEU A 87 23.37 -3.06 -11.22
CA LEU A 87 22.23 -3.58 -10.45
C LEU A 87 21.41 -4.53 -11.32
N THR A 88 20.88 -5.56 -10.69
CA THR A 88 20.07 -6.60 -11.32
C THR A 88 18.79 -6.82 -10.54
N PHE A 89 17.89 -7.64 -11.03
CA PHE A 89 16.73 -8.09 -10.25
C PHE A 89 17.14 -8.83 -8.96
N MET A 90 18.30 -9.47 -8.92
CA MET A 90 18.77 -10.14 -7.71
C MET A 90 19.09 -9.15 -6.58
N ASP A 91 19.56 -7.94 -6.88
CA ASP A 91 19.75 -6.90 -5.86
C ASP A 91 18.40 -6.46 -5.24
N VAL A 92 17.32 -6.49 -6.02
CA VAL A 92 15.96 -6.27 -5.48
C VAL A 92 15.53 -7.45 -4.60
N VAL A 93 15.84 -8.68 -5.00
CA VAL A 93 15.55 -9.89 -4.21
C VAL A 93 16.33 -9.88 -2.90
N ASP A 94 17.60 -9.50 -2.92
CA ASP A 94 18.44 -9.38 -1.72
C ASP A 94 17.88 -8.32 -0.76
N ALA A 95 17.43 -7.19 -1.29
CA ALA A 95 16.77 -6.14 -0.49
C ALA A 95 15.44 -6.62 0.13
N LEU A 96 14.64 -7.38 -0.64
CA LEU A 96 13.43 -8.02 -0.13
C LEU A 96 13.78 -9.03 0.97
N ASP A 97 14.80 -9.85 0.79
CA ASP A 97 15.19 -10.87 1.78
C ASP A 97 15.70 -10.25 3.08
N ALA A 98 16.48 -9.18 2.99
CA ALA A 98 17.03 -8.48 4.14
C ALA A 98 15.99 -7.70 4.97
N MET A 99 14.85 -7.29 4.37
CA MET A 99 13.81 -6.51 5.04
C MET A 99 12.97 -7.39 5.99
N LYS A 100 12.44 -6.77 7.07
CA LYS A 100 11.43 -7.42 7.94
C LYS A 100 10.22 -7.88 7.11
N LYS A 101 9.65 -9.02 7.50
CA LYS A 101 8.51 -9.63 6.78
C LYS A 101 7.19 -9.31 7.46
N PRO A 102 6.09 -9.30 6.67
CA PRO A 102 6.03 -9.40 5.21
C PRO A 102 6.53 -8.13 4.51
N THR A 103 6.89 -8.21 3.23
CA THR A 103 7.32 -7.07 2.43
C THR A 103 6.34 -6.76 1.29
N ILE A 104 6.32 -5.50 0.88
CA ILE A 104 5.67 -5.03 -0.35
C ILE A 104 6.73 -4.33 -1.20
N LEU A 105 6.85 -4.75 -2.46
CA LEU A 105 7.77 -4.11 -3.41
C LEU A 105 7.09 -2.90 -4.06
N VAL A 106 7.76 -1.75 -4.00
CA VAL A 106 7.29 -0.52 -4.66
C VAL A 106 8.22 -0.19 -5.81
N ILE A 107 7.70 -0.20 -7.02
CA ILE A 107 8.46 -0.01 -8.25
C ILE A 107 8.09 1.32 -8.91
N GLN A 108 9.00 2.26 -8.88
CA GLN A 108 8.90 3.43 -9.73
C GLN A 108 9.45 3.09 -11.12
N GLN A 109 8.58 3.02 -12.11
CA GLN A 109 8.99 2.87 -13.50
C GLN A 109 9.25 4.26 -14.11
N LYS A 110 10.44 4.46 -14.67
CA LYS A 110 10.88 5.69 -15.35
C LYS A 110 11.18 5.40 -16.81
N TRP A 111 10.23 5.71 -17.67
CA TRP A 111 10.35 5.51 -19.11
C TRP A 111 10.23 6.82 -19.88
N PRO A 112 10.84 6.93 -21.06
CA PRO A 112 10.51 7.99 -22.00
C PRO A 112 9.01 8.01 -22.34
N GLU A 113 8.53 9.18 -22.75
CA GLU A 113 7.14 9.37 -23.14
C GLU A 113 6.67 8.31 -24.15
N GLY A 114 5.46 7.78 -23.95
CA GLY A 114 4.86 6.74 -24.80
C GLY A 114 5.38 5.32 -24.58
N MET A 115 6.46 5.10 -23.83
CA MET A 115 6.97 3.74 -23.57
C MET A 115 6.31 3.07 -22.39
N MET A 116 5.90 3.82 -21.37
CA MET A 116 5.31 3.29 -20.12
C MET A 116 4.18 2.28 -20.38
N ALA A 117 3.26 2.60 -21.27
CA ALA A 117 2.10 1.76 -21.58
C ALA A 117 2.43 0.38 -22.18
N LYS A 118 3.67 0.20 -22.65
CA LYS A 118 4.15 -1.05 -23.26
C LYS A 118 5.14 -1.82 -22.37
N ALA A 119 5.52 -1.26 -21.22
CA ALA A 119 6.56 -1.80 -20.34
C ALA A 119 5.98 -2.72 -19.26
N GLY A 120 5.37 -3.85 -19.64
CA GLY A 120 4.88 -4.86 -18.71
C GLY A 120 6.02 -5.50 -17.92
N LEU A 121 6.33 -4.98 -16.73
CA LEU A 121 7.58 -5.27 -16.02
C LEU A 121 7.57 -6.63 -15.34
N ALA A 122 6.72 -6.82 -14.33
CA ALA A 122 6.72 -8.04 -13.52
C ALA A 122 5.73 -9.08 -14.06
N GLY A 123 6.21 -10.29 -14.26
CA GLY A 123 5.40 -11.46 -14.62
C GLY A 123 5.58 -12.59 -13.62
N GLU A 124 5.06 -13.78 -13.95
CA GLU A 124 5.00 -14.94 -13.06
C GLU A 124 6.37 -15.32 -12.47
N ILE A 125 7.44 -15.33 -13.26
CA ILE A 125 8.80 -15.72 -12.79
C ILE A 125 9.29 -14.74 -11.73
N MET A 126 9.20 -13.43 -11.97
CA MET A 126 9.62 -12.42 -10.99
C MET A 126 8.80 -12.52 -9.71
N VAL A 127 7.47 -12.63 -9.84
CA VAL A 127 6.57 -12.72 -8.68
C VAL A 127 6.82 -14.00 -7.89
N THR A 128 7.00 -15.14 -8.56
CA THR A 128 7.37 -16.41 -7.88
C THR A 128 8.65 -16.24 -7.09
N THR A 129 9.67 -15.59 -7.66
CA THR A 129 10.93 -15.33 -6.94
C THR A 129 10.70 -14.45 -5.71
N MET A 130 9.96 -13.36 -5.85
CA MET A 130 9.67 -12.43 -4.74
C MET A 130 8.87 -13.10 -3.61
N THR A 131 7.92 -13.97 -3.93
CA THR A 131 7.14 -14.69 -2.91
C THR A 131 8.02 -15.62 -2.06
N ARG A 132 9.10 -16.19 -2.62
CA ARG A 132 10.02 -17.06 -1.88
C ARG A 132 10.80 -16.34 -0.78
N VAL A 133 10.93 -15.04 -0.89
CA VAL A 133 11.60 -14.20 0.11
C VAL A 133 10.61 -13.36 0.94
N GLY A 134 9.32 -13.76 0.98
CA GLY A 134 8.30 -13.20 1.87
C GLY A 134 7.67 -11.87 1.39
N CYS A 135 7.76 -11.58 0.09
CA CYS A 135 7.01 -10.48 -0.52
C CYS A 135 5.56 -10.92 -0.77
N VAL A 136 4.60 -10.10 -0.33
CA VAL A 136 3.16 -10.42 -0.40
C VAL A 136 2.40 -9.60 -1.44
N GLY A 137 3.05 -8.63 -2.04
CA GLY A 137 2.46 -7.80 -3.08
C GLY A 137 3.40 -6.74 -3.63
N MET A 138 2.94 -6.05 -4.67
CA MET A 138 3.70 -4.96 -5.28
C MET A 138 2.80 -3.80 -5.69
N ILE A 139 3.40 -2.61 -5.75
CA ILE A 139 2.81 -1.39 -6.29
C ILE A 139 3.72 -0.86 -7.39
N SER A 140 3.14 -0.47 -8.54
CA SER A 140 3.91 0.11 -9.64
C SER A 140 3.10 1.16 -10.40
N ASN A 141 3.72 2.28 -10.75
CA ASN A 141 3.11 3.30 -11.62
C ASN A 141 3.03 2.88 -13.10
N GLY A 142 3.69 1.81 -13.47
CA GLY A 142 3.61 1.22 -14.81
C GLY A 142 2.87 -0.11 -14.85
N PRO A 143 2.71 -0.68 -16.04
CA PRO A 143 2.04 -1.95 -16.21
C PRO A 143 2.87 -3.14 -15.76
N SER A 144 2.17 -4.26 -15.52
CA SER A 144 2.73 -5.59 -15.35
C SER A 144 2.06 -6.58 -16.30
N ARG A 145 2.33 -7.88 -16.17
CA ARG A 145 1.77 -8.92 -17.05
C ARG A 145 1.51 -10.22 -16.30
N ASP A 146 1.07 -11.26 -17.01
CA ASP A 146 0.81 -12.60 -16.49
C ASP A 146 -0.22 -12.63 -15.35
N ILE A 147 -1.26 -11.79 -15.46
CA ILE A 147 -2.23 -11.50 -14.39
C ILE A 147 -2.87 -12.78 -13.83
N ASP A 148 -3.28 -13.73 -14.70
CA ASP A 148 -3.91 -14.97 -14.24
C ASP A 148 -2.92 -15.94 -13.54
N ALA A 149 -1.68 -15.94 -13.99
CA ALA A 149 -0.65 -16.76 -13.36
C ALA A 149 -0.28 -16.21 -11.97
N VAL A 150 -0.13 -14.89 -11.86
CA VAL A 150 0.17 -14.22 -10.59
C VAL A 150 -0.97 -14.34 -9.58
N ARG A 151 -2.25 -14.31 -10.03
CA ARG A 151 -3.41 -14.56 -9.17
C ARG A 151 -3.26 -15.88 -8.40
N ARG A 152 -2.79 -16.94 -9.03
CA ARG A 152 -2.60 -18.25 -8.41
C ARG A 152 -1.50 -18.29 -7.34
N LEU A 153 -0.61 -17.30 -7.33
CA LEU A 153 0.45 -17.16 -6.32
C LEU A 153 -0.02 -16.44 -5.04
N ASN A 154 -1.30 -16.03 -4.97
CA ASN A 154 -1.85 -15.22 -3.87
C ASN A 154 -1.03 -13.94 -3.59
N PHE A 155 -0.55 -13.30 -4.65
CA PHE A 155 0.28 -12.10 -4.61
C PHE A 155 -0.51 -10.90 -5.12
N GLN A 156 -0.69 -9.87 -4.29
CA GLN A 156 -1.47 -8.70 -4.65
C GLN A 156 -0.67 -7.74 -5.55
N MET A 157 -1.31 -7.22 -6.59
CA MET A 157 -0.73 -6.22 -7.47
C MET A 157 -1.60 -4.97 -7.53
N LEU A 158 -1.00 -3.82 -7.26
CA LEU A 158 -1.55 -2.49 -7.53
C LEU A 158 -0.73 -1.83 -8.64
N LEU A 159 -1.34 -1.58 -9.80
CA LEU A 159 -0.63 -1.26 -11.03
C LEU A 159 -1.22 -0.05 -11.75
N GLY A 160 -0.37 0.66 -12.51
CA GLY A 160 -0.82 1.64 -13.51
C GLY A 160 -1.45 1.00 -14.76
N GLY A 161 -1.43 -0.34 -14.88
CA GLY A 161 -2.06 -1.05 -16.00
C GLY A 161 -1.53 -2.46 -16.20
N VAL A 162 -1.94 -3.05 -17.33
CA VAL A 162 -1.51 -4.37 -17.80
C VAL A 162 -1.02 -4.26 -19.24
N SER A 163 0.08 -4.91 -19.58
CA SER A 163 0.64 -4.95 -20.93
C SER A 163 1.07 -6.36 -21.30
N ALA A 164 0.84 -6.77 -22.54
CA ALA A 164 1.18 -8.12 -23.01
C ALA A 164 2.69 -8.34 -23.13
N GLY A 165 3.46 -7.30 -23.37
CA GLY A 165 4.90 -7.38 -23.65
C GLY A 165 5.73 -6.43 -22.81
N HIS A 166 7.03 -6.55 -22.97
CA HIS A 166 8.02 -5.63 -22.40
C HIS A 166 9.15 -5.42 -23.40
N GLY A 167 9.90 -4.35 -23.25
CA GLY A 167 11.18 -4.15 -23.93
C GLY A 167 12.36 -4.45 -22.99
N GLU A 168 13.53 -3.99 -23.38
CA GLU A 168 14.69 -4.01 -22.50
C GLU A 168 14.46 -3.11 -21.28
N MET A 169 14.86 -3.61 -20.11
CA MET A 169 14.68 -2.91 -18.83
C MET A 169 15.88 -3.14 -17.91
N ALA A 170 16.16 -2.17 -17.08
CA ALA A 170 17.23 -2.26 -16.09
C ALA A 170 16.78 -1.73 -14.73
N VAL A 171 17.30 -2.31 -13.67
CA VAL A 171 17.24 -1.76 -12.32
C VAL A 171 18.20 -0.58 -12.25
N GLN A 172 17.68 0.59 -11.95
CA GLN A 172 18.45 1.83 -11.83
C GLN A 172 18.83 2.16 -10.39
N ALA A 173 17.96 1.78 -9.43
CA ALA A 173 18.20 1.98 -8.01
C ALA A 173 17.39 0.97 -7.17
N VAL A 174 17.91 0.64 -5.98
CA VAL A 174 17.26 -0.22 -4.97
C VAL A 174 17.34 0.46 -3.62
N ASN A 175 16.28 0.34 -2.81
CA ASN A 175 16.17 0.95 -1.48
C ASN A 175 16.44 2.47 -1.47
N VAL A 176 15.86 3.18 -2.41
CA VAL A 176 15.82 4.64 -2.49
C VAL A 176 14.39 5.14 -2.33
N PRO A 177 14.15 6.37 -1.86
CA PRO A 177 12.82 6.96 -1.89
C PRO A 177 12.28 7.01 -3.32
N VAL A 178 11.01 6.65 -3.49
CA VAL A 178 10.30 6.61 -4.77
C VAL A 178 8.95 7.31 -4.69
N SER A 179 8.42 7.73 -5.85
CA SER A 179 7.06 8.26 -5.97
C SER A 179 6.27 7.40 -6.96
N VAL A 180 5.15 6.85 -6.51
CA VAL A 180 4.32 5.92 -7.30
C VAL A 180 2.85 6.26 -7.12
N GLY A 181 2.17 6.65 -8.22
CA GLY A 181 0.75 6.98 -8.20
C GLY A 181 0.41 8.03 -7.14
N GLY A 182 1.16 9.12 -7.07
CA GLY A 182 0.94 10.18 -6.09
C GLY A 182 1.36 9.87 -4.64
N MET A 183 1.96 8.69 -4.38
CA MET A 183 2.44 8.32 -3.05
C MET A 183 3.97 8.31 -3.01
N ASP A 184 4.58 9.11 -2.13
CA ASP A 184 6.02 9.15 -1.86
C ASP A 184 6.36 8.15 -0.75
N ILE A 185 7.28 7.22 -1.01
CA ILE A 185 7.57 6.11 -0.12
C ILE A 185 9.07 5.99 0.11
N ALA A 186 9.45 5.90 1.38
CA ALA A 186 10.80 5.54 1.79
C ALA A 186 10.90 4.04 2.14
N PRO A 187 12.07 3.40 1.93
CA PRO A 187 12.28 2.03 2.37
C PRO A 187 12.00 1.85 3.87
N GLY A 188 11.31 0.76 4.23
CA GLY A 188 10.99 0.41 5.61
C GLY A 188 9.72 1.05 6.19
N GLU A 189 9.06 1.98 5.49
CA GLU A 189 7.71 2.41 5.87
C GLU A 189 6.73 1.25 5.73
N LEU A 190 5.65 1.24 6.51
CA LEU A 190 4.56 0.29 6.30
C LEU A 190 3.64 0.76 5.20
N ILE A 191 3.22 -0.20 4.39
CA ILE A 191 2.19 -0.01 3.36
C ILE A 191 1.02 -0.92 3.71
N HIS A 192 -0.17 -0.35 3.72
CA HIS A 192 -1.43 -1.08 3.69
C HIS A 192 -2.10 -0.84 2.35
N MET A 193 -2.60 -1.90 1.70
CA MET A 193 -3.21 -1.80 0.37
C MET A 193 -4.32 -2.80 0.16
N ASP A 194 -5.36 -2.38 -0.55
CA ASP A 194 -6.51 -3.18 -0.97
C ASP A 194 -7.07 -2.72 -2.32
N GLU A 195 -8.34 -3.03 -2.60
CA GLU A 195 -9.03 -2.61 -3.83
C GLU A 195 -9.19 -1.09 -3.99
N ASN A 196 -9.07 -0.32 -2.90
CA ASN A 196 -9.20 1.13 -2.93
C ASN A 196 -7.87 1.84 -3.25
N GLY A 197 -6.74 1.13 -3.18
CA GLY A 197 -5.40 1.67 -3.37
C GLY A 197 -4.47 1.33 -2.23
N ALA A 198 -3.48 2.18 -1.99
CA ALA A 198 -2.50 1.99 -0.93
C ALA A 198 -2.29 3.26 -0.11
N VAL A 199 -1.93 3.06 1.15
CA VAL A 199 -1.54 4.11 2.10
C VAL A 199 -0.26 3.69 2.79
N LYS A 200 0.59 4.66 3.10
CA LYS A 200 1.80 4.46 3.90
C LYS A 200 1.67 5.07 5.29
N PHE A 201 2.43 4.54 6.24
CA PHE A 201 2.63 5.15 7.55
C PHE A 201 3.91 4.60 8.21
N PRO A 202 4.47 5.33 9.23
CA PRO A 202 5.64 4.86 9.95
C PRO A 202 5.39 3.54 10.69
N ALA A 203 6.36 2.63 10.65
CA ALA A 203 6.22 1.29 11.24
C ALA A 203 6.01 1.29 12.76
N ASP A 204 6.54 2.30 13.46
CA ASP A 204 6.35 2.48 14.91
C ASP A 204 4.92 2.91 15.29
N LYS A 205 4.07 3.23 14.33
CA LYS A 205 2.66 3.61 14.52
C LYS A 205 1.67 2.46 14.30
N ALA A 206 2.13 1.27 13.91
CA ALA A 206 1.26 0.17 13.54
C ALA A 206 0.21 -0.18 14.62
N GLU A 207 0.62 -0.30 15.88
CA GLU A 207 -0.27 -0.67 16.98
C GLU A 207 -1.36 0.39 17.22
N ILE A 208 -0.99 1.68 17.26
CA ILE A 208 -1.96 2.75 17.45
C ILE A 208 -2.88 2.93 16.25
N VAL A 209 -2.39 2.70 15.03
CA VAL A 209 -3.21 2.70 13.81
C VAL A 209 -4.25 1.59 13.90
N ALA A 210 -3.86 0.36 14.22
CA ALA A 210 -4.78 -0.77 14.37
C ALA A 210 -5.84 -0.50 15.44
N ALA A 211 -5.42 -0.01 16.61
CA ALA A 211 -6.33 0.26 17.72
C ALA A 211 -7.36 1.36 17.40
N ASN A 212 -6.91 2.45 16.75
CA ASN A 212 -7.80 3.55 16.39
C ASN A 212 -8.72 3.19 15.21
N ALA A 213 -8.22 2.45 14.22
CA ALA A 213 -9.03 1.99 13.10
C ALA A 213 -10.15 1.04 13.56
N LYS A 214 -9.86 0.12 14.48
CA LYS A 214 -10.89 -0.74 15.08
C LYS A 214 -11.99 0.08 15.76
N LYS A 215 -11.62 1.06 16.59
CA LYS A 215 -12.60 1.95 17.24
C LYS A 215 -13.40 2.78 16.25
N MET A 216 -12.76 3.19 15.15
CA MET A 216 -13.44 3.94 14.08
C MET A 216 -14.50 3.08 13.40
N LEU A 217 -14.19 1.83 13.03
CA LEU A 217 -15.14 0.89 12.46
C LEU A 217 -16.29 0.55 13.42
N GLU A 218 -16.02 0.40 14.71
CA GLU A 218 -17.07 0.18 15.74
C GLU A 218 -18.05 1.37 15.78
N GLY A 219 -17.54 2.59 15.81
CA GLY A 219 -18.36 3.81 15.79
C GLY A 219 -19.16 3.98 14.49
N GLU A 220 -18.53 3.68 13.34
CA GLU A 220 -19.19 3.73 12.04
C GLU A 220 -20.30 2.65 11.93
N ALA A 221 -20.06 1.45 12.45
CA ALA A 221 -21.07 0.39 12.46
C ALA A 221 -22.32 0.79 13.25
N GLU A 222 -22.15 1.43 14.41
CA GLU A 222 -23.25 1.96 15.21
C GLU A 222 -24.01 3.08 14.46
N GLN A 223 -23.28 3.98 13.80
CA GLN A 223 -23.89 5.05 13.02
C GLN A 223 -24.67 4.49 11.83
N LEU A 224 -24.10 3.54 11.09
CA LEU A 224 -24.77 2.87 9.98
C LEU A 224 -26.01 2.12 10.41
N ALA A 225 -25.97 1.42 11.56
CA ALA A 225 -27.15 0.74 12.11
C ALA A 225 -28.31 1.72 12.36
N ARG A 226 -28.02 2.89 12.94
CA ARG A 226 -29.03 3.96 13.16
C ARG A 226 -29.53 4.53 11.82
N LEU A 227 -28.63 4.84 10.89
CA LEU A 227 -29.02 5.42 9.58
C LEU A 227 -29.92 4.48 8.77
N ARG A 228 -29.71 3.15 8.87
CA ARG A 228 -30.54 2.15 8.18
C ARG A 228 -31.99 2.10 8.67
N THR A 229 -32.31 2.70 9.82
CA THR A 229 -33.69 2.81 10.32
C THR A 229 -34.42 4.06 9.83
N ALA A 230 -33.71 5.02 9.27
CA ALA A 230 -34.28 6.27 8.80
C ALA A 230 -35.00 6.09 7.46
N ASN A 231 -36.21 6.67 7.36
CA ASN A 231 -37.04 6.65 6.15
C ASN A 231 -37.34 8.06 5.58
N SER A 232 -36.74 9.10 6.17
CA SER A 232 -36.92 10.46 5.72
C SER A 232 -35.66 11.31 5.92
N ALA A 233 -35.55 12.39 5.15
CA ALA A 233 -34.45 13.36 5.30
C ALA A 233 -34.44 14.03 6.67
N ALA A 234 -35.61 14.18 7.32
CA ALA A 234 -35.71 14.72 8.66
C ALA A 234 -35.12 13.78 9.70
N GLU A 235 -35.42 12.48 9.62
CA GLU A 235 -34.86 11.44 10.48
C GLU A 235 -33.35 11.31 10.26
N ILE A 236 -32.87 11.32 9.01
CA ILE A 236 -31.42 11.28 8.71
C ILE A 236 -30.72 12.49 9.34
N ARG A 237 -31.27 13.71 9.24
CA ARG A 237 -30.69 14.91 9.88
C ARG A 237 -30.64 14.76 11.41
N ALA A 238 -31.67 14.20 12.02
CA ALA A 238 -31.69 13.98 13.47
C ALA A 238 -30.62 12.97 13.94
N LEU A 239 -30.28 11.96 13.09
CA LEU A 239 -29.28 10.93 13.37
C LEU A 239 -27.85 11.34 12.99
N SER A 240 -27.69 12.29 12.05
CA SER A 240 -26.40 12.70 11.48
C SER A 240 -25.84 13.93 12.18
N GLY A 241 -25.40 13.81 13.43
CA GLY A 241 -24.80 14.92 14.18
C GLY A 241 -23.60 15.62 13.53
N THR A 242 -22.95 14.99 12.55
CA THR A 242 -21.73 15.48 11.92
C THR A 242 -21.94 16.25 10.61
N TYR A 243 -23.04 15.99 9.89
CA TYR A 243 -23.31 16.64 8.58
C TYR A 243 -24.21 17.88 8.67
N THR A 244 -24.70 18.24 9.85
CA THR A 244 -25.73 19.27 10.02
C THR A 244 -25.27 20.57 10.65
N GLU A 245 -24.04 20.66 11.15
CA GLU A 245 -23.54 21.94 11.64
C GLU A 245 -23.20 22.88 10.48
N LYS A 246 -24.21 23.66 10.00
CA LYS A 246 -23.90 24.95 9.40
C LYS A 246 -23.21 25.78 10.48
N LYS A 247 -21.90 26.02 10.32
CA LYS A 247 -21.23 27.07 11.10
C LYS A 247 -22.02 28.38 10.92
N LYS A 248 -22.57 28.90 12.00
CA LYS A 248 -22.97 30.31 12.07
C LYS A 248 -21.74 31.18 12.05
#